data_695499c8913bf4948e004bf7d7bee078
#
_entry.id   695499c8913bf4948e004bf7d7bee078
#
_cell.length_a   1.000
_cell.length_b   1.000
_cell.length_c   1.000
_cell.angle_alpha   90.00
_cell.angle_beta   90.00
_cell.angle_gamma   90.00
#
_symmetry.space_group_name_H-M   'P 1'
#
loop_
_entity.id
_entity.type
_entity.pdbx_description
1 polymer ?
#
loop_
_entity_poly.entity_id
_entity_poly.type
_entity_poly.pdbx_seq_one_letter_code
_entity_poly.pdbx_strand_id
1 'polypeptide(L)'
;MERYLNPNTKKWDGPDADYTPESDDIPWCMEPEKKITVEDVKYVLSSHYQGTIYDPYGGSGDGLQRGRYRSIGINRNDFLSLIQMRPDQPEDVSVIQWIAFASNAFNVMVPFYPGVSTTPEYLSNTGKDVSTDNFYWSSRLVA
;
A
#
# COMPACT_ATOMS: atom_id res chain seq x y z
N MET A 1 8.93 -3.25 -3.80
CA MET A 1 9.46 -2.18 -2.89
C MET A 1 10.84 -1.75 -3.33
N GLU A 2 11.78 -2.65 -3.41
CA GLU A 2 13.20 -2.37 -3.71
C GLU A 2 13.37 -1.64 -5.04
N ARG A 3 12.75 -2.11 -6.11
CA ARG A 3 12.78 -1.41 -7.41
C ARG A 3 12.25 0.02 -7.34
N TYR A 4 11.18 0.25 -6.59
CA TYR A 4 10.59 1.58 -6.46
C TYR A 4 11.48 2.54 -5.66
N LEU A 5 12.18 2.04 -4.65
CA LEU A 5 13.05 2.83 -3.78
C LEU A 5 14.47 3.01 -4.32
N ASN A 6 14.84 2.22 -5.34
CA ASN A 6 16.14 2.23 -6.00
C ASN A 6 15.98 2.44 -7.52
N PRO A 7 15.46 3.60 -7.96
CA PRO A 7 15.13 3.83 -9.37
C PRO A 7 16.35 3.89 -10.30
N ASN A 8 17.54 4.15 -9.76
CA ASN A 8 18.77 4.28 -10.53
C ASN A 8 19.53 2.97 -10.70
N THR A 9 19.09 1.91 -10.05
CA THR A 9 19.73 0.60 -10.19
C THR A 9 19.29 -0.11 -11.48
N LYS A 10 20.23 -0.64 -12.23
CA LYS A 10 19.98 -1.46 -13.44
C LYS A 10 19.52 -2.87 -13.13
N LYS A 11 19.52 -3.27 -11.85
CA LYS A 11 19.21 -4.65 -11.43
C LYS A 11 17.79 -5.10 -11.76
N TRP A 12 16.89 -4.18 -12.01
CA TRP A 12 15.45 -4.43 -12.14
C TRP A 12 14.88 -4.21 -13.53
N ASP A 13 15.66 -3.63 -14.45
CA ASP A 13 15.14 -3.17 -15.73
C ASP A 13 16.01 -3.55 -16.91
N GLY A 14 15.37 -3.85 -18.03
CA GLY A 14 16.01 -4.11 -19.31
C GLY A 14 16.49 -5.56 -19.51
N PRO A 15 17.13 -5.85 -20.66
CA PRO A 15 17.56 -7.19 -21.02
C PRO A 15 18.71 -7.72 -20.14
N ASP A 16 19.45 -6.80 -19.50
CA ASP A 16 20.60 -7.13 -18.64
C ASP A 16 20.23 -7.01 -17.14
N ALA A 17 18.92 -7.08 -16.80
CA ALA A 17 18.49 -7.04 -15.41
C ALA A 17 18.99 -8.28 -14.64
N ASP A 18 19.54 -8.05 -13.44
CA ASP A 18 20.01 -9.13 -12.56
C ASP A 18 18.83 -9.99 -12.04
N TYR A 19 17.64 -9.40 -11.94
CA TYR A 19 16.45 -10.06 -11.40
C TYR A 19 15.27 -9.98 -12.35
N THR A 20 14.52 -11.07 -12.39
CA THR A 20 13.22 -11.17 -13.07
C THR A 20 12.11 -11.41 -12.04
N PRO A 21 10.83 -11.34 -12.41
CA PRO A 21 9.74 -11.68 -11.50
C PRO A 21 9.77 -13.13 -10.98
N GLU A 22 10.49 -14.02 -11.67
CA GLU A 22 10.65 -15.42 -11.31
C GLU A 22 11.95 -15.71 -10.54
N SER A 23 12.81 -14.71 -10.31
CA SER A 23 14.06 -14.89 -9.55
C SER A 23 13.76 -15.24 -8.09
N ASP A 24 14.45 -16.26 -7.57
CA ASP A 24 14.33 -16.75 -6.19
C ASP A 24 15.42 -16.21 -5.25
N ASP A 25 16.39 -15.50 -5.82
CA ASP A 25 17.55 -14.90 -5.15
C ASP A 25 17.45 -13.38 -4.95
N ILE A 26 16.25 -12.81 -5.11
CA ILE A 26 16.01 -11.38 -4.84
C ILE A 26 16.37 -11.08 -3.37
N PRO A 27 17.19 -10.04 -3.09
CA PRO A 27 17.58 -9.68 -1.73
C PRO A 27 16.39 -9.43 -0.82
N TRP A 28 16.44 -9.91 0.43
CA TRP A 28 15.43 -9.65 1.45
C TRP A 28 15.36 -8.18 1.88
N CYS A 29 16.49 -7.48 1.82
CA CYS A 29 16.58 -6.07 2.16
C CYS A 29 17.71 -5.40 1.36
N MET A 30 17.51 -4.14 1.09
CA MET A 30 18.50 -3.27 0.46
C MET A 30 18.45 -1.90 1.13
N GLU A 31 19.57 -1.21 1.15
CA GLU A 31 19.59 0.20 1.53
C GLU A 31 18.90 1.02 0.42
N PRO A 32 17.89 1.84 0.74
CA PRO A 32 17.19 2.62 -0.25
C PRO A 32 18.04 3.82 -0.71
N GLU A 33 17.98 4.17 -1.98
CA GLU A 33 18.67 5.34 -2.55
C GLU A 33 18.09 6.68 -2.09
N LYS A 34 16.89 6.66 -1.50
CA LYS A 34 16.21 7.84 -0.96
C LYS A 34 15.56 7.53 0.39
N LYS A 35 15.31 8.58 1.18
CA LYS A 35 14.49 8.46 2.39
C LYS A 35 13.08 7.98 2.03
N ILE A 36 12.57 7.03 2.81
CA ILE A 36 11.23 6.46 2.62
C ILE A 36 10.21 7.34 3.33
N THR A 37 9.18 7.75 2.61
CA THR A 37 8.05 8.50 3.14
C THR A 37 6.84 7.58 3.39
N VAL A 38 5.82 8.10 4.10
CA VAL A 38 4.55 7.39 4.30
C VAL A 38 3.86 7.13 2.95
N GLU A 39 3.94 8.08 2.02
CA GLU A 39 3.41 7.98 0.66
C GLU A 39 4.11 6.89 -0.13
N ASP A 40 5.43 6.75 -0.02
CA ASP A 40 6.18 5.67 -0.66
C ASP A 40 5.70 4.29 -0.16
N VAL A 41 5.54 4.15 1.17
CA VAL A 41 5.05 2.90 1.77
C VAL A 41 3.62 2.60 1.32
N LYS A 42 2.74 3.62 1.34
CA LYS A 42 1.37 3.47 0.86
C LYS A 42 1.33 3.03 -0.61
N TYR A 43 2.09 3.71 -1.48
CA TYR A 43 2.16 3.36 -2.89
C TYR A 43 2.55 1.89 -3.10
N VAL A 44 3.62 1.44 -2.42
CA VAL A 44 4.09 0.05 -2.53
C VAL A 44 3.06 -0.94 -1.99
N LEU A 45 2.47 -0.68 -0.82
CA LEU A 45 1.52 -1.59 -0.20
C LEU A 45 0.15 -1.61 -0.90
N SER A 46 -0.17 -0.58 -1.70
CA SER A 46 -1.34 -0.56 -2.58
C SER A 46 -1.04 -1.02 -4.01
N SER A 47 0.20 -1.42 -4.30
CA SER A 47 0.61 -1.81 -5.64
C SER A 47 -0.11 -3.08 -6.10
N HIS A 48 -0.74 -2.98 -7.27
CA HIS A 48 -1.39 -4.07 -7.97
C HIS A 48 -0.85 -4.23 -9.40
N TYR A 49 0.41 -3.83 -9.62
CA TYR A 49 1.07 -3.79 -10.93
C TYR A 49 0.40 -2.83 -11.92
N GLN A 50 -0.18 -1.76 -11.39
CA GLN A 50 -0.91 -0.74 -12.15
C GLN A 50 -0.12 -0.25 -13.38
N GLY A 51 -0.79 -0.17 -14.52
CA GLY A 51 -0.20 0.24 -15.77
C GLY A 51 0.66 -0.82 -16.48
N THR A 52 0.72 -2.05 -15.95
CA THR A 52 1.43 -3.18 -16.59
C THR A 52 0.46 -4.23 -17.11
N ILE A 53 0.96 -5.17 -17.92
CA ILE A 53 0.19 -6.33 -18.42
C ILE A 53 -0.23 -7.29 -17.30
N TYR A 54 0.38 -7.20 -16.12
CA TYR A 54 0.13 -8.08 -14.96
C TYR A 54 -0.95 -7.53 -14.02
N ASP A 55 -1.44 -6.30 -14.26
CA ASP A 55 -2.45 -5.66 -13.43
C ASP A 55 -3.77 -6.46 -13.46
N PRO A 56 -4.20 -7.06 -12.33
CA PRO A 56 -5.42 -7.84 -12.29
C PRO A 56 -6.70 -7.00 -12.46
N TYR A 57 -6.61 -5.67 -12.22
CA TYR A 57 -7.73 -4.72 -12.32
C TYR A 57 -7.67 -3.87 -13.58
N GLY A 58 -6.58 -3.92 -14.32
CA GLY A 58 -6.35 -3.15 -15.53
C GLY A 58 -6.95 -3.78 -16.79
N GLY A 59 -7.00 -3.00 -17.87
CA GLY A 59 -7.39 -3.46 -19.20
C GLY A 59 -6.25 -3.99 -20.08
N SER A 60 -4.99 -3.87 -19.62
CA SER A 60 -3.80 -4.29 -20.36
C SER A 60 -3.48 -5.77 -20.13
N GLY A 61 -2.87 -6.42 -21.12
CA GLY A 61 -2.54 -7.84 -21.03
C GLY A 61 -3.73 -8.77 -21.34
N ASP A 62 -3.41 -10.02 -21.63
CA ASP A 62 -4.39 -11.10 -21.83
C ASP A 62 -4.77 -11.81 -20.52
N GLY A 63 -5.66 -12.77 -20.60
CA GLY A 63 -6.13 -13.52 -19.42
C GLY A 63 -5.06 -14.40 -18.74
N LEU A 64 -3.92 -14.69 -19.42
CA LEU A 64 -2.80 -15.43 -18.86
C LEU A 64 -1.82 -14.51 -18.12
N GLN A 65 -1.74 -13.25 -18.53
CA GLN A 65 -0.84 -12.24 -17.97
C GLN A 65 -1.46 -11.52 -16.79
N ARG A 66 -2.74 -11.10 -16.91
CA ARG A 66 -3.46 -10.41 -15.84
C ARG A 66 -3.62 -11.30 -14.62
N GLY A 67 -3.11 -10.84 -13.48
CA GLY A 67 -3.18 -11.59 -12.24
C GLY A 67 -2.24 -12.80 -12.15
N ARG A 68 -1.30 -12.97 -13.10
CA ARG A 68 -0.26 -14.02 -13.04
C ARG A 68 0.52 -13.95 -11.72
N TYR A 69 0.84 -12.74 -11.28
CA TYR A 69 1.50 -12.51 -10.01
C TYR A 69 0.51 -11.93 -9.00
N ARG A 70 0.52 -12.46 -7.78
CA ARG A 70 -0.33 -11.95 -6.72
C ARG A 70 0.12 -10.54 -6.34
N SER A 71 -0.77 -9.57 -6.49
CA SER A 71 -0.50 -8.19 -6.12
C SER A 71 -0.42 -8.01 -4.59
N ILE A 72 0.37 -7.02 -4.15
CA ILE A 72 0.43 -6.60 -2.74
C ILE A 72 -0.89 -5.92 -2.38
N GLY A 73 -1.31 -4.93 -3.19
CA GLY A 73 -2.56 -4.22 -3.07
C GLY A 73 -3.72 -5.01 -3.65
N ILE A 74 -4.16 -6.04 -2.96
CA ILE A 74 -5.31 -6.83 -3.38
C ILE A 74 -6.60 -6.22 -2.84
N ASN A 75 -7.66 -6.13 -3.67
CA ASN A 75 -8.92 -5.47 -3.34
C ASN A 75 -9.68 -6.09 -2.13
N ARG A 76 -9.41 -7.34 -1.81
CA ARG A 76 -10.06 -8.06 -0.68
C ARG A 76 -9.31 -7.93 0.66
N ASN A 77 -8.30 -7.09 0.76
CA ASN A 77 -7.71 -6.74 2.05
C ASN A 77 -8.74 -6.01 2.93
N ASP A 78 -8.66 -6.22 4.23
CA ASP A 78 -9.60 -5.62 5.18
C ASP A 78 -9.04 -4.35 5.81
N PHE A 79 -7.74 -4.28 6.01
CA PHE A 79 -7.08 -3.05 6.45
C PHE A 79 -5.57 -3.09 6.17
N LEU A 80 -4.97 -1.90 6.18
CA LEU A 80 -3.53 -1.68 6.18
C LEU A 80 -3.18 -0.80 7.38
N SER A 81 -2.13 -1.14 8.09
CA SER A 81 -1.59 -0.32 9.18
C SER A 81 -0.11 -0.07 8.99
N LEU A 82 0.32 1.18 9.22
CA LEU A 82 1.71 1.62 9.23
C LEU A 82 1.96 2.45 10.49
N ILE A 83 3.02 2.13 11.22
CA ILE A 83 3.46 2.93 12.38
C ILE A 83 4.63 3.79 11.95
N GLN A 84 4.50 5.10 12.13
CA GLN A 84 5.56 6.08 11.92
C GLN A 84 6.04 6.59 13.27
N MET A 85 7.33 6.42 13.55
CA MET A 85 7.99 6.97 14.73
C MET A 85 8.77 8.23 14.35
N ARG A 86 8.57 9.31 15.12
CA ARG A 86 9.18 10.62 14.90
C ARG A 86 9.84 11.10 16.20
N PRO A 87 11.03 10.59 16.54
CA PRO A 87 11.67 10.80 17.86
C PRO A 87 11.96 12.27 18.17
N ASP A 88 12.04 13.12 17.13
CA ASP A 88 12.32 14.55 17.27
C ASP A 88 11.05 15.40 17.55
N GLN A 89 9.89 14.76 17.65
CA GLN A 89 8.61 15.43 17.93
C GLN A 89 8.22 15.27 19.40
N PRO A 90 7.35 16.18 19.94
CA PRO A 90 6.76 16.02 21.27
C PRO A 90 6.10 14.63 21.43
N GLU A 91 6.11 14.10 22.66
CA GLU A 91 5.70 12.72 22.97
C GLU A 91 4.28 12.40 22.46
N ASP A 92 3.34 13.32 22.63
CA ASP A 92 1.94 13.18 22.23
C ASP A 92 1.71 13.06 20.72
N VAL A 93 2.70 13.48 19.92
CA VAL A 93 2.67 13.42 18.45
C VAL A 93 3.86 12.68 17.85
N SER A 94 4.71 12.07 18.68
CA SER A 94 5.93 11.37 18.23
C SER A 94 5.66 10.07 17.47
N VAL A 95 4.51 9.47 17.69
CA VAL A 95 4.08 8.25 17.01
C VAL A 95 2.77 8.51 16.28
N ILE A 96 2.67 8.02 15.05
CA ILE A 96 1.42 8.02 14.29
C ILE A 96 1.16 6.60 13.80
N GLN A 97 -0.03 6.09 14.05
CA GLN A 97 -0.55 4.92 13.36
C GLN A 97 -1.40 5.39 12.17
N TRP A 98 -0.94 5.05 10.97
CA TRP A 98 -1.67 5.27 9.73
C TRP A 98 -2.50 4.04 9.42
N ILE A 99 -3.79 4.21 9.19
CA ILE A 99 -4.70 3.10 8.89
C ILE A 99 -5.48 3.40 7.60
N ALA A 100 -5.53 2.41 6.71
CA ALA A 100 -6.49 2.35 5.62
C ALA A 100 -7.45 1.18 5.89
N PHE A 101 -8.74 1.48 6.02
CA PHE A 101 -9.78 0.46 6.22
C PHE A 101 -10.26 -0.08 4.87
N ALA A 102 -10.62 -1.35 4.82
CA ALA A 102 -11.01 -2.07 3.63
C ALA A 102 -9.84 -2.26 2.63
N SER A 103 -10.10 -2.22 1.34
CA SER A 103 -9.05 -2.38 0.32
C SER A 103 -7.94 -1.33 0.47
N ASN A 104 -6.69 -1.74 0.47
CA ASN A 104 -5.56 -0.82 0.47
C ASN A 104 -5.19 -0.28 -0.93
N ALA A 105 -5.70 -0.89 -2.00
CA ALA A 105 -5.76 -0.27 -3.32
C ALA A 105 -6.94 0.72 -3.36
N PHE A 106 -6.78 1.86 -4.04
CA PHE A 106 -7.84 2.89 -4.18
C PHE A 106 -8.34 3.51 -2.86
N ASN A 107 -7.50 3.56 -1.84
CA ASN A 107 -7.86 4.02 -0.50
C ASN A 107 -6.89 5.11 -0.02
N VAL A 108 -7.25 5.75 1.09
CA VAL A 108 -6.41 6.73 1.79
C VAL A 108 -6.03 6.22 3.16
N MET A 109 -4.90 6.72 3.70
CA MET A 109 -4.49 6.41 5.06
C MET A 109 -4.91 7.54 6.00
N VAL A 110 -5.54 7.17 7.11
CA VAL A 110 -5.98 8.09 8.15
C VAL A 110 -4.99 8.01 9.32
N PRO A 111 -4.48 9.17 9.81
CA PRO A 111 -3.58 9.20 10.96
C PRO A 111 -4.33 9.08 12.29
N PHE A 112 -3.81 8.23 13.17
CA PHE A 112 -4.24 8.12 14.57
C PHE A 112 -3.05 8.37 15.49
N TYR A 113 -3.26 9.19 16.52
CA TYR A 113 -2.26 9.47 17.55
C TYR A 113 -2.56 8.68 18.82
N PRO A 114 -1.55 8.24 19.59
CA PRO A 114 -1.75 7.39 20.78
C PRO A 114 -2.63 8.03 21.86
N GLY A 115 -2.65 9.36 21.95
CA GLY A 115 -3.44 10.11 22.92
C GLY A 115 -4.91 10.35 22.54
N VAL A 116 -5.37 9.83 21.39
CA VAL A 116 -6.75 10.03 20.93
C VAL A 116 -7.72 9.20 21.76
N SER A 117 -8.68 9.85 22.42
CA SER A 117 -9.73 9.19 23.21
C SER A 117 -11.01 8.91 22.42
N THR A 118 -11.23 9.62 21.32
CA THR A 118 -12.39 9.47 20.45
C THR A 118 -12.02 9.65 19.00
N THR A 119 -12.74 8.99 18.10
CA THR A 119 -12.59 9.15 16.66
C THR A 119 -13.89 9.72 16.07
N PRO A 120 -13.83 10.40 14.91
CA PRO A 120 -15.04 10.77 14.18
C PRO A 120 -15.94 9.55 13.95
N GLU A 121 -17.25 9.74 14.03
CA GLU A 121 -18.23 8.67 13.83
C GLU A 121 -18.05 7.96 12.49
N TYR A 122 -17.73 8.71 11.46
CA TYR A 122 -17.43 8.18 10.12
C TYR A 122 -16.36 7.07 10.10
N LEU A 123 -15.41 7.09 11.03
CA LEU A 123 -14.35 6.08 11.15
C LEU A 123 -14.73 4.92 12.07
N SER A 124 -15.75 5.05 12.90
CA SER A 124 -16.10 4.10 13.96
C SER A 124 -17.46 3.43 13.81
N ASN A 125 -18.32 3.91 12.89
CA ASN A 125 -19.70 3.46 12.75
C ASN A 125 -19.92 2.35 11.72
N THR A 126 -18.90 1.56 11.39
CA THR A 126 -19.03 0.48 10.43
C THR A 126 -20.04 -0.56 10.91
N GLY A 127 -21.15 -0.67 10.19
CA GLY A 127 -22.18 -1.68 10.40
C GLY A 127 -22.13 -2.79 9.35
N LYS A 128 -23.11 -3.70 9.41
CA LYS A 128 -23.28 -4.78 8.42
C LYS A 128 -23.86 -4.31 7.09
N ASP A 129 -24.54 -3.17 7.09
CA ASP A 129 -25.23 -2.66 5.92
C ASP A 129 -24.28 -1.74 5.11
N VAL A 130 -24.27 -1.92 3.80
CA VAL A 130 -23.45 -1.10 2.89
C VAL A 130 -23.97 0.31 2.85
N SER A 131 -23.11 1.29 3.18
CA SER A 131 -23.45 2.71 3.21
C SER A 131 -22.24 3.56 2.93
N THR A 132 -22.44 4.73 2.33
CA THR A 132 -21.40 5.76 2.18
C THR A 132 -21.19 6.60 3.44
N ASP A 133 -21.97 6.36 4.51
CA ASP A 133 -21.91 7.10 5.77
C ASP A 133 -20.77 6.64 6.69
N ASN A 134 -19.97 5.68 6.24
CA ASN A 134 -18.78 5.25 6.96
C ASN A 134 -17.60 4.98 6.00
N PHE A 135 -16.42 5.07 6.58
CA PHE A 135 -15.17 4.99 5.83
C PHE A 135 -14.93 3.60 5.20
N TYR A 136 -15.24 2.52 5.92
CA TYR A 136 -15.02 1.16 5.45
C TYR A 136 -15.81 0.87 4.16
N TRP A 137 -17.13 1.08 4.18
CA TRP A 137 -17.96 0.80 3.02
C TRP A 137 -17.73 1.78 1.87
N SER A 138 -17.45 3.06 2.17
CA SER A 138 -17.06 4.02 1.14
C SER A 138 -15.80 3.54 0.39
N SER A 139 -14.78 3.06 1.11
CA SER A 139 -13.57 2.51 0.51
C SER A 139 -13.83 1.22 -0.27
N ARG A 140 -14.72 0.36 0.22
CA ARG A 140 -15.13 -0.87 -0.49
C ARG A 140 -15.89 -0.60 -1.78
N LEU A 141 -16.72 0.43 -1.81
CA LEU A 141 -17.48 0.80 -3.02
C LEU A 141 -16.59 1.36 -4.13
N VAL A 142 -15.42 1.90 -3.80
CA VAL A 142 -14.44 2.40 -4.78
C VAL A 142 -13.58 1.26 -5.33
N ALA A 143 -13.29 0.25 -4.55
CA ALA A 143 -12.43 -0.89 -4.91
C ALA A 143 -13.19 -1.99 -5.66
#